data_f14d4d99e800c955cc41bb7ba294ca41
#
_entry.id   f14d4d99e800c955cc41bb7ba294ca41
#
_cell.length_a   1.000
_cell.length_b   1.000
_cell.length_c   1.000
_cell.angle_alpha   90.00
_cell.angle_beta   90.00
_cell.angle_gamma   90.00
#
_symmetry.space_group_name_H-M   'P 1'
#
loop_
_entity.id
_entity.type
_entity.pdbx_description
1 polymer ?
#
loop_
_entity_poly.entity_id
_entity_poly.type
_entity_poly.pdbx_seq_one_letter_code
_entity_poly.pdbx_strand_id
1 'polypeptide(L)'
;MNVEKIKILKYKKILLLTYIAIISCCVQAQPIKKEWKTYFPGTVNFVDKATDTKGSSIYNHIVSNPDAYITENALRVLQTLYFSPDDSIPQIKTINYTLEDYDGISAKSGSGDNISIVYSTRWIERIFAEGDTAKLDYETRGVLYHELTHAYQLEPQGCGTYGDGGQFWSFIEGMADAVRVANGCFGSEDRPKGGHYLDGYRITGFFLFWLNETKDKEFIRKFNRSAIDVVPWSFEDAFKHIFGDDEKYQIDALWDEYMIEMGDRETPE
;
A
#
# COMPACT_ATOMS: atom_id res chain seq x y z
N MET A 1 36.70 27.60 5.93
CA MET A 1 35.34 27.15 5.59
C MET A 1 34.41 28.35 5.73
N ASN A 2 33.77 28.78 4.64
CA ASN A 2 33.09 30.08 4.55
C ASN A 2 31.77 30.04 5.36
N VAL A 3 31.49 31.12 6.09
CA VAL A 3 30.31 31.28 6.99
C VAL A 3 28.99 31.04 6.23
N GLU A 4 28.94 31.36 4.94
CA GLU A 4 27.78 31.05 4.06
C GLU A 4 27.55 29.55 3.84
N LYS A 5 28.63 28.76 3.62
CA LYS A 5 28.48 27.28 3.50
C LYS A 5 27.96 26.65 4.78
N ILE A 6 28.33 27.18 5.95
CA ILE A 6 27.84 26.70 7.25
C ILE A 6 26.34 27.03 7.43
N LYS A 7 25.92 28.24 6.99
CA LYS A 7 24.49 28.61 7.03
C LYS A 7 23.63 27.71 6.10
N ILE A 8 24.08 27.48 4.87
CA ILE A 8 23.36 26.64 3.89
C ILE A 8 23.27 25.19 4.39
N LEU A 9 24.33 24.62 4.99
CA LEU A 9 24.27 23.28 5.60
C LEU A 9 23.32 23.22 6.80
N LYS A 10 23.27 24.27 7.62
CA LYS A 10 22.35 24.37 8.76
C LYS A 10 20.89 24.47 8.31
N TYR A 11 20.59 25.24 7.27
CA TYR A 11 19.26 25.33 6.69
C TYR A 11 18.83 24.02 6.01
N LYS A 12 19.73 23.35 5.26
CA LYS A 12 19.44 22.01 4.70
C LYS A 12 19.19 20.97 5.79
N LYS A 13 19.95 20.95 6.89
CA LYS A 13 19.70 20.07 8.03
C LYS A 13 18.39 20.37 8.76
N ILE A 14 18.01 21.64 8.89
CA ILE A 14 16.75 22.04 9.52
C ILE A 14 15.57 21.68 8.60
N LEU A 15 15.68 21.86 7.27
CA LEU A 15 14.66 21.41 6.32
C LEU A 15 14.54 19.88 6.31
N LEU A 16 15.64 19.14 6.36
CA LEU A 16 15.64 17.68 6.42
C LEU A 16 15.01 17.17 7.71
N LEU A 17 15.31 17.80 8.87
CA LEU A 17 14.72 17.46 10.16
C LEU A 17 13.21 17.80 10.24
N THR A 18 12.77 18.88 9.61
CA THR A 18 11.33 19.23 9.52
C THR A 18 10.59 18.31 8.56
N TYR A 19 11.23 17.83 7.50
CA TYR A 19 10.62 16.89 6.57
C TYR A 19 10.50 15.46 7.16
N ILE A 20 11.55 15.00 7.87
CA ILE A 20 11.50 13.74 8.64
C ILE A 20 10.43 13.82 9.75
N ALA A 21 10.24 14.98 10.38
CA ALA A 21 9.18 15.19 11.38
C ALA A 21 7.77 15.21 10.75
N ILE A 22 7.62 15.56 9.46
CA ILE A 22 6.33 15.52 8.76
C ILE A 22 5.96 14.10 8.36
N ILE A 23 6.93 13.24 8.03
CA ILE A 23 6.69 11.80 7.76
C ILE A 23 6.43 11.03 9.08
N SER A 24 6.94 11.52 10.22
CA SER A 24 6.67 10.97 11.56
C SER A 24 5.32 11.41 12.15
N CYS A 25 4.55 12.24 11.44
CA CYS A 25 3.15 12.45 11.76
C CYS A 25 2.41 11.18 11.35
N CYS A 26 1.91 10.40 12.31
CA CYS A 26 1.08 9.23 12.06
C CYS A 26 0.12 9.55 10.91
N VAL A 27 0.35 8.96 9.74
CA VAL A 27 -0.58 9.06 8.61
C VAL A 27 -1.83 8.35 9.08
N GLN A 28 -2.80 9.10 9.57
CA GLN A 28 -4.11 8.54 9.88
C GLN A 28 -4.83 8.29 8.57
N ALA A 29 -5.44 7.13 8.45
CA ALA A 29 -6.27 6.82 7.30
C ALA A 29 -7.28 7.96 7.07
N GLN A 30 -7.29 8.50 5.85
CA GLN A 30 -8.19 9.59 5.48
C GLN A 30 -9.66 9.18 5.72
N PRO A 31 -10.52 10.08 6.18
CA PRO A 31 -11.94 9.77 6.32
C PRO A 31 -12.53 9.37 4.96
N ILE A 32 -13.43 8.39 4.97
CA ILE A 32 -14.11 7.96 3.74
C ILE A 32 -14.94 9.14 3.23
N LYS A 33 -14.65 9.58 2.00
CA LYS A 33 -15.36 10.66 1.32
C LYS A 33 -16.81 10.28 1.07
N LYS A 34 -17.68 11.31 0.99
CA LYS A 34 -19.13 11.11 0.90
C LYS A 34 -19.55 10.24 -0.30
N GLU A 35 -18.93 10.44 -1.44
CA GLU A 35 -19.20 9.70 -2.67
C GLU A 35 -18.91 8.19 -2.56
N TRP A 36 -17.91 7.80 -1.76
CA TRP A 36 -17.55 6.40 -1.52
C TRP A 36 -18.47 5.69 -0.53
N LYS A 37 -19.15 6.42 0.36
CA LYS A 37 -20.00 5.82 1.40
C LYS A 37 -21.20 5.04 0.86
N THR A 38 -21.59 5.29 -0.38
CA THR A 38 -22.71 4.62 -1.05
C THR A 38 -22.25 3.59 -2.08
N TYR A 39 -20.94 3.45 -2.29
CA TYR A 39 -20.39 2.44 -3.19
C TYR A 39 -20.52 1.05 -2.55
N PHE A 40 -20.87 0.06 -3.36
CA PHE A 40 -20.98 -1.34 -2.94
C PHE A 40 -19.66 -2.09 -3.25
N PRO A 41 -18.81 -2.39 -2.26
CA PRO A 41 -17.53 -3.04 -2.50
C PRO A 41 -17.64 -4.56 -2.65
N GLY A 42 -18.79 -5.13 -2.46
CA GLY A 42 -19.07 -6.58 -2.43
C GLY A 42 -19.71 -7.01 -1.12
N THR A 43 -20.42 -8.12 -1.14
CA THR A 43 -20.97 -8.74 0.07
C THR A 43 -19.84 -9.46 0.82
N VAL A 44 -19.63 -9.10 2.08
CA VAL A 44 -18.67 -9.80 2.94
C VAL A 44 -19.31 -11.11 3.43
N ASN A 45 -18.55 -12.20 3.33
CA ASN A 45 -18.90 -13.51 3.88
C ASN A 45 -17.77 -13.92 4.82
N PHE A 46 -17.94 -13.63 6.12
CA PHE A 46 -16.95 -13.94 7.16
C PHE A 46 -17.15 -15.36 7.68
N VAL A 47 -16.07 -16.14 7.72
CA VAL A 47 -16.06 -17.51 8.26
C VAL A 47 -14.85 -17.69 9.18
N ASP A 48 -15.11 -18.09 10.41
CA ASP A 48 -14.07 -18.51 11.34
C ASP A 48 -13.96 -20.03 11.34
N LYS A 49 -12.90 -20.57 10.74
CA LYS A 49 -12.58 -22.00 10.71
C LYS A 49 -11.64 -22.44 11.82
N ALA A 50 -11.23 -21.51 12.69
CA ALA A 50 -10.24 -21.75 13.73
C ALA A 50 -10.77 -21.36 15.12
N THR A 51 -12.06 -21.59 15.36
CA THR A 51 -12.80 -21.16 16.56
C THR A 51 -12.24 -21.64 17.90
N ASP A 52 -11.45 -22.71 17.89
CA ASP A 52 -10.79 -23.31 19.06
C ASP A 52 -9.39 -22.71 19.33
N THR A 53 -8.92 -21.78 18.49
CA THR A 53 -7.62 -21.12 18.67
C THR A 53 -7.72 -19.85 19.52
N LYS A 54 -6.63 -19.52 20.18
CA LYS A 54 -6.49 -18.25 20.91
C LYS A 54 -6.56 -17.06 19.95
N GLY A 55 -5.97 -17.18 18.75
CA GLY A 55 -5.97 -16.14 17.73
C GLY A 55 -7.37 -15.77 17.24
N SER A 56 -8.25 -16.77 17.07
CA SER A 56 -9.66 -16.55 16.76
C SER A 56 -10.35 -15.74 17.88
N SER A 57 -10.19 -16.16 19.13
CA SER A 57 -10.75 -15.46 20.29
C SER A 57 -10.29 -14.01 20.37
N ILE A 58 -8.99 -13.75 20.10
CA ILE A 58 -8.40 -12.41 20.09
C ILE A 58 -9.01 -11.57 18.96
N TYR A 59 -9.07 -12.10 17.74
CA TYR A 59 -9.65 -11.40 16.59
C TYR A 59 -11.10 -10.99 16.86
N ASN A 60 -11.93 -11.93 17.29
CA ASN A 60 -13.35 -11.68 17.54
C ASN A 60 -13.61 -10.71 18.70
N HIS A 61 -12.66 -10.57 19.64
CA HIS A 61 -12.73 -9.55 20.69
C HIS A 61 -12.49 -8.14 20.14
N ILE A 62 -11.59 -7.98 19.14
CA ILE A 62 -11.21 -6.69 18.57
C ILE A 62 -12.13 -6.30 17.42
N VAL A 63 -12.48 -7.26 16.56
CA VAL A 63 -13.35 -7.07 15.40
C VAL A 63 -14.74 -7.60 15.72
N SER A 64 -15.52 -6.82 16.43
CA SER A 64 -16.89 -7.22 16.85
C SER A 64 -17.91 -7.33 15.72
N ASN A 65 -17.66 -6.68 14.58
CA ASN A 65 -18.49 -6.75 13.38
C ASN A 65 -17.58 -6.87 12.14
N PRO A 66 -17.20 -8.09 11.74
CA PRO A 66 -16.31 -8.32 10.60
C PRO A 66 -16.84 -7.73 9.29
N ASP A 67 -18.14 -7.82 9.02
CA ASP A 67 -18.73 -7.31 7.78
C ASP A 67 -18.55 -5.79 7.65
N ALA A 68 -18.87 -5.05 8.71
CA ALA A 68 -18.69 -3.61 8.73
C ALA A 68 -17.20 -3.21 8.67
N TYR A 69 -16.35 -3.95 9.38
CA TYR A 69 -14.91 -3.70 9.43
C TYR A 69 -14.26 -3.91 8.06
N ILE A 70 -14.55 -5.02 7.38
CA ILE A 70 -14.00 -5.32 6.07
C ILE A 70 -14.55 -4.36 5.02
N THR A 71 -15.86 -4.06 5.05
CA THR A 71 -16.50 -3.09 4.14
C THR A 71 -15.87 -1.71 4.27
N GLU A 72 -15.66 -1.21 5.49
CA GLU A 72 -15.03 0.09 5.71
C GLU A 72 -13.60 0.13 5.14
N ASN A 73 -12.81 -0.92 5.38
CA ASN A 73 -11.44 -0.99 4.87
C ASN A 73 -11.41 -1.14 3.33
N ALA A 74 -12.37 -1.86 2.72
CA ALA A 74 -12.52 -1.92 1.28
C ALA A 74 -12.80 -0.53 0.65
N LEU A 75 -13.68 0.26 1.26
CA LEU A 75 -13.95 1.62 0.80
C LEU A 75 -12.72 2.55 0.92
N ARG A 76 -11.88 2.36 1.93
CA ARG A 76 -10.61 3.10 2.07
C ARG A 76 -9.61 2.72 0.97
N VAL A 77 -9.50 1.45 0.65
CA VAL A 77 -8.68 0.97 -0.49
C VAL A 77 -9.18 1.57 -1.80
N LEU A 78 -10.47 1.48 -2.06
CA LEU A 78 -11.08 2.01 -3.28
C LEU A 78 -10.83 3.51 -3.46
N GLN A 79 -11.06 4.33 -2.43
CA GLN A 79 -10.80 5.78 -2.53
C GLN A 79 -9.32 6.13 -2.68
N THR A 80 -8.40 5.22 -2.31
CA THR A 80 -6.97 5.39 -2.50
C THR A 80 -6.56 5.06 -3.94
N LEU A 81 -7.16 4.02 -4.54
CA LEU A 81 -6.86 3.53 -5.89
C LEU A 81 -7.57 4.30 -7.01
N TYR A 82 -8.71 4.94 -6.74
CA TYR A 82 -9.59 5.50 -7.75
C TYR A 82 -9.96 6.95 -7.48
N PHE A 83 -10.26 7.70 -8.54
CA PHE A 83 -10.68 9.10 -8.43
C PHE A 83 -12.13 9.21 -7.97
N SER A 84 -12.98 8.33 -8.47
CA SER A 84 -14.41 8.32 -8.16
C SER A 84 -15.03 6.92 -8.23
N PRO A 85 -16.22 6.72 -7.63
CA PRO A 85 -16.99 5.48 -7.78
C PRO A 85 -17.40 5.14 -9.23
N ASP A 86 -17.33 6.10 -10.14
CA ASP A 86 -17.70 5.94 -11.55
C ASP A 86 -16.53 5.47 -12.43
N ASP A 87 -15.32 5.33 -11.85
CA ASP A 87 -14.16 4.81 -12.57
C ASP A 87 -14.38 3.32 -12.93
N SER A 88 -13.55 2.82 -13.86
CA SER A 88 -13.55 1.39 -14.25
C SER A 88 -12.96 0.52 -13.13
N ILE A 89 -13.76 0.27 -12.10
CA ILE A 89 -13.40 -0.52 -10.92
C ILE A 89 -13.72 -1.99 -11.17
N PRO A 90 -12.80 -2.95 -10.87
CA PRO A 90 -13.13 -4.37 -10.86
C PRO A 90 -14.34 -4.66 -9.98
N GLN A 91 -15.36 -5.32 -10.55
CA GLN A 91 -16.61 -5.58 -9.86
C GLN A 91 -16.50 -6.85 -9.02
N ILE A 92 -16.51 -6.68 -7.70
CA ILE A 92 -16.50 -7.77 -6.73
C ILE A 92 -17.91 -7.96 -6.18
N LYS A 93 -18.48 -9.16 -6.33
CA LYS A 93 -19.79 -9.50 -5.74
C LYS A 93 -19.66 -10.03 -4.32
N THR A 94 -18.61 -10.83 -4.07
CA THR A 94 -18.42 -11.49 -2.77
C THR A 94 -16.95 -11.41 -2.33
N ILE A 95 -16.76 -11.01 -1.08
CA ILE A 95 -15.48 -11.06 -0.36
C ILE A 95 -15.61 -12.16 0.69
N ASN A 96 -15.05 -13.35 0.42
CA ASN A 96 -14.98 -14.43 1.40
C ASN A 96 -13.76 -14.17 2.29
N TYR A 97 -13.99 -13.82 3.55
CA TYR A 97 -12.91 -13.59 4.51
C TYR A 97 -12.91 -14.68 5.56
N THR A 98 -11.79 -15.41 5.67
CA THR A 98 -11.71 -16.60 6.51
C THR A 98 -10.57 -16.51 7.50
N LEU A 99 -10.84 -16.78 8.78
CA LEU A 99 -9.77 -17.06 9.76
C LEU A 99 -9.41 -18.54 9.67
N GLU A 100 -8.11 -18.83 9.58
CA GLU A 100 -7.57 -20.20 9.53
C GLU A 100 -6.34 -20.36 10.43
N ASP A 101 -6.19 -21.58 10.98
CA ASP A 101 -4.99 -21.94 11.75
C ASP A 101 -3.92 -22.48 10.79
N TYR A 102 -3.05 -21.60 10.30
CA TYR A 102 -1.93 -21.97 9.44
C TYR A 102 -0.67 -21.13 9.70
N ASP A 103 0.47 -21.62 9.23
CA ASP A 103 1.73 -20.91 9.35
C ASP A 103 1.94 -19.97 8.17
N GLY A 104 1.54 -18.73 8.35
CA GLY A 104 1.58 -17.66 7.35
C GLY A 104 1.00 -16.37 7.94
N ILE A 105 0.74 -15.39 7.08
CA ILE A 105 0.12 -14.11 7.46
C ILE A 105 -1.29 -14.04 6.88
N SER A 106 -1.36 -13.86 5.58
CA SER A 106 -2.59 -13.74 4.81
C SER A 106 -2.32 -14.11 3.36
N ALA A 107 -3.37 -14.33 2.60
CA ALA A 107 -3.30 -14.46 1.16
C ALA A 107 -4.67 -14.16 0.52
N LYS A 108 -4.63 -13.44 -0.61
CA LYS A 108 -5.80 -13.29 -1.48
C LYS A 108 -5.76 -14.32 -2.59
N SER A 109 -6.91 -14.89 -2.90
CA SER A 109 -7.13 -15.77 -4.04
C SER A 109 -8.45 -15.47 -4.74
N GLY A 110 -8.71 -16.13 -5.86
CA GLY A 110 -9.88 -15.86 -6.68
C GLY A 110 -9.73 -14.63 -7.55
N SER A 111 -10.65 -14.44 -8.49
CA SER A 111 -10.70 -13.32 -9.44
C SER A 111 -12.13 -13.07 -9.89
N GLY A 112 -12.36 -11.95 -10.57
CA GLY A 112 -13.68 -11.55 -11.03
C GLY A 112 -14.64 -11.33 -9.86
N ASP A 113 -15.83 -11.91 -9.95
CA ASP A 113 -16.93 -11.66 -9.01
C ASP A 113 -16.67 -12.10 -7.57
N ASN A 114 -15.78 -13.08 -7.36
CA ASN A 114 -15.59 -13.72 -6.05
C ASN A 114 -14.11 -13.75 -5.69
N ILE A 115 -13.77 -13.10 -4.60
CA ILE A 115 -12.43 -13.16 -4.01
C ILE A 115 -12.48 -13.86 -2.66
N SER A 116 -11.35 -14.44 -2.27
CA SER A 116 -11.17 -15.05 -0.96
C SER A 116 -9.91 -14.50 -0.33
N ILE A 117 -10.01 -14.08 0.92
CA ILE A 117 -8.88 -13.66 1.76
C ILE A 117 -8.84 -14.58 2.95
N VAL A 118 -7.69 -15.20 3.20
CA VAL A 118 -7.43 -15.98 4.41
C VAL A 118 -6.51 -15.20 5.33
N TYR A 119 -6.80 -15.19 6.64
CA TYR A 119 -5.97 -14.54 7.65
C TYR A 119 -5.61 -15.52 8.77
N SER A 120 -4.34 -15.58 9.11
CA SER A 120 -3.78 -16.57 10.02
C SER A 120 -4.05 -16.24 11.48
N THR A 121 -4.68 -17.16 12.22
CA THR A 121 -4.83 -17.03 13.68
C THR A 121 -3.49 -17.13 14.41
N ARG A 122 -2.51 -17.86 13.88
CA ARG A 122 -1.14 -17.91 14.43
C ARG A 122 -0.43 -16.57 14.31
N TRP A 123 -0.65 -15.84 13.21
CA TRP A 123 -0.11 -14.49 13.04
C TRP A 123 -0.73 -13.53 14.05
N ILE A 124 -2.04 -13.58 14.23
CA ILE A 124 -2.77 -12.79 15.23
C ILE A 124 -2.19 -13.02 16.63
N GLU A 125 -1.98 -14.27 17.03
CA GLU A 125 -1.38 -14.61 18.33
C GLU A 125 0.04 -14.06 18.47
N ARG A 126 0.83 -14.13 17.41
CA ARG A 126 2.21 -13.62 17.38
C ARG A 126 2.26 -12.11 17.58
N ILE A 127 1.42 -11.37 16.87
CA ILE A 127 1.34 -9.90 16.98
C ILE A 127 0.79 -9.48 18.34
N PHE A 128 -0.17 -10.22 18.90
CA PHE A 128 -0.80 -9.93 20.17
C PHE A 128 -0.04 -10.47 21.39
N ALA A 129 1.17 -11.01 21.22
CA ALA A 129 1.92 -11.67 22.29
C ALA A 129 2.10 -10.78 23.53
N GLU A 130 2.19 -9.45 23.35
CA GLU A 130 2.33 -8.45 24.42
C GLU A 130 0.98 -7.90 24.92
N GLY A 131 -0.15 -8.35 24.38
CA GLY A 131 -1.49 -7.89 24.76
C GLY A 131 -1.86 -6.52 24.22
N ASP A 132 -1.13 -6.00 23.22
CA ASP A 132 -1.35 -4.69 22.63
C ASP A 132 -2.44 -4.75 21.54
N THR A 133 -3.65 -4.29 21.89
CA THR A 133 -4.81 -4.26 21.00
C THR A 133 -4.65 -3.23 19.88
N ALA A 134 -3.96 -2.11 20.13
CA ALA A 134 -3.74 -1.07 19.12
C ALA A 134 -2.77 -1.56 18.04
N LYS A 135 -1.69 -2.23 18.44
CA LYS A 135 -0.74 -2.89 17.53
C LYS A 135 -1.42 -3.96 16.68
N LEU A 136 -2.31 -4.74 17.27
CA LEU A 136 -3.03 -5.79 16.54
C LEU A 136 -4.04 -5.18 15.55
N ASP A 137 -4.81 -4.15 15.92
CA ASP A 137 -5.74 -3.47 15.00
C ASP A 137 -4.96 -2.81 13.84
N TYR A 138 -3.84 -2.17 14.13
CA TYR A 138 -2.93 -1.60 13.13
C TYR A 138 -2.45 -2.65 12.13
N GLU A 139 -1.97 -3.79 12.60
CA GLU A 139 -1.49 -4.86 11.74
C GLU A 139 -2.63 -5.52 10.96
N THR A 140 -3.76 -5.80 11.62
CA THR A 140 -4.94 -6.40 10.97
C THR A 140 -5.48 -5.52 9.85
N ARG A 141 -5.58 -4.19 10.06
CA ARG A 141 -5.95 -3.23 9.00
C ARG A 141 -4.92 -3.21 7.89
N GLY A 142 -3.64 -3.20 8.25
CA GLY A 142 -2.55 -3.16 7.28
C GLY A 142 -2.56 -4.37 6.35
N VAL A 143 -2.73 -5.57 6.91
CA VAL A 143 -2.88 -6.80 6.12
C VAL A 143 -4.14 -6.73 5.25
N LEU A 144 -5.25 -6.27 5.82
CA LEU A 144 -6.51 -6.16 5.08
C LEU A 144 -6.42 -5.13 3.93
N TYR A 145 -5.73 -4.00 4.10
CA TYR A 145 -5.46 -3.04 3.02
C TYR A 145 -4.64 -3.67 1.89
N HIS A 146 -3.63 -4.45 2.23
CA HIS A 146 -2.81 -5.16 1.26
C HIS A 146 -3.65 -6.14 0.42
N GLU A 147 -4.36 -7.04 1.07
CA GLU A 147 -5.16 -8.08 0.38
C GLU A 147 -6.34 -7.50 -0.40
N LEU A 148 -7.02 -6.48 0.12
CA LEU A 148 -8.09 -5.80 -0.59
C LEU A 148 -7.56 -4.99 -1.79
N THR A 149 -6.32 -4.50 -1.73
CA THR A 149 -5.70 -3.86 -2.89
C THR A 149 -5.58 -4.85 -4.04
N HIS A 150 -5.14 -6.09 -3.79
CA HIS A 150 -5.13 -7.14 -4.82
C HIS A 150 -6.51 -7.48 -5.39
N ALA A 151 -7.58 -7.18 -4.67
CA ALA A 151 -8.94 -7.37 -5.17
C ALA A 151 -9.38 -6.27 -6.14
N TYR A 152 -8.92 -5.03 -5.92
CA TYR A 152 -9.43 -3.86 -6.62
C TYR A 152 -8.41 -3.16 -7.52
N GLN A 153 -7.12 -3.44 -7.41
CA GLN A 153 -6.12 -2.83 -8.29
C GLN A 153 -6.30 -3.33 -9.73
N LEU A 154 -5.98 -2.47 -10.68
CA LEU A 154 -5.92 -2.83 -12.09
C LEU A 154 -4.64 -3.64 -12.36
N GLU A 155 -4.70 -4.57 -13.31
CA GLU A 155 -3.57 -5.43 -13.64
C GLU A 155 -2.84 -4.94 -14.89
N PRO A 156 -1.50 -4.75 -14.82
CA PRO A 156 -0.70 -4.33 -15.97
C PRO A 156 -0.82 -5.30 -17.15
N GLN A 157 -0.92 -4.76 -18.37
CA GLN A 157 -1.13 -5.54 -19.58
C GLN A 157 0.17 -5.71 -20.38
N GLY A 158 0.47 -6.94 -20.81
CA GLY A 158 1.57 -7.21 -21.74
C GLY A 158 2.98 -7.22 -21.13
N CYS A 159 3.12 -7.27 -19.79
CA CYS A 159 4.42 -7.27 -19.09
C CYS A 159 4.71 -8.56 -18.30
N GLY A 160 4.08 -9.66 -18.65
CA GLY A 160 4.22 -10.94 -17.96
C GLY A 160 3.09 -11.26 -17.01
N THR A 161 3.34 -12.15 -16.07
CA THR A 161 2.37 -12.61 -15.06
C THR A 161 2.98 -12.56 -13.67
N TYR A 162 2.17 -12.72 -12.64
CA TYR A 162 2.63 -12.75 -11.25
C TYR A 162 3.72 -13.81 -10.99
N GLY A 163 3.61 -14.98 -11.61
CA GLY A 163 4.56 -16.09 -11.43
C GLY A 163 5.93 -15.85 -12.09
N ASP A 164 6.01 -14.92 -13.03
CA ASP A 164 7.27 -14.58 -13.70
C ASP A 164 8.14 -13.63 -12.88
N GLY A 165 7.60 -13.03 -11.82
CA GLY A 165 8.26 -11.96 -11.08
C GLY A 165 8.33 -10.65 -11.87
N GLY A 166 9.42 -9.88 -11.70
CA GLY A 166 9.70 -8.69 -12.49
C GLY A 166 8.67 -7.57 -12.31
N GLN A 167 8.43 -6.81 -13.38
CA GLN A 167 7.62 -5.59 -13.33
C GLN A 167 6.17 -5.83 -12.93
N PHE A 168 5.53 -6.91 -13.44
CA PHE A 168 4.16 -7.25 -13.07
C PHE A 168 4.03 -7.49 -11.56
N TRP A 169 4.88 -8.38 -11.02
CA TRP A 169 4.89 -8.69 -9.59
C TRP A 169 5.21 -7.47 -8.73
N SER A 170 6.22 -6.66 -9.15
CA SER A 170 6.60 -5.44 -8.42
C SER A 170 5.48 -4.40 -8.39
N PHE A 171 4.71 -4.27 -9.49
CA PHE A 171 3.52 -3.41 -9.51
C PHE A 171 2.47 -3.94 -8.53
N ILE A 172 2.13 -5.23 -8.60
CA ILE A 172 1.06 -5.83 -7.81
C ILE A 172 1.34 -5.69 -6.30
N GLU A 173 2.52 -6.13 -5.86
CA GLU A 173 2.90 -6.10 -4.44
C GLU A 173 3.25 -4.69 -3.95
N GLY A 174 3.91 -3.91 -4.80
CA GLY A 174 4.25 -2.52 -4.49
C GLY A 174 3.03 -1.64 -4.32
N MET A 175 2.00 -1.78 -5.17
CA MET A 175 0.73 -1.06 -5.02
C MET A 175 0.00 -1.45 -3.73
N ALA A 176 -0.01 -2.74 -3.39
CA ALA A 176 -0.66 -3.21 -2.17
C ALA A 176 -0.03 -2.56 -0.91
N ASP A 177 1.30 -2.51 -0.86
CA ASP A 177 2.01 -1.86 0.25
C ASP A 177 1.94 -0.32 0.17
N ALA A 178 1.91 0.30 -1.02
CA ALA A 178 1.69 1.74 -1.15
C ALA A 178 0.33 2.17 -0.57
N VAL A 179 -0.73 1.40 -0.83
CA VAL A 179 -2.06 1.62 -0.24
C VAL A 179 -2.04 1.43 1.27
N ARG A 180 -1.31 0.43 1.78
CA ARG A 180 -1.11 0.21 3.21
C ARG A 180 -0.41 1.39 3.88
N VAL A 181 0.67 1.94 3.27
CA VAL A 181 1.37 3.15 3.74
C VAL A 181 0.44 4.35 3.70
N ALA A 182 -0.27 4.58 2.60
CA ALA A 182 -1.17 5.72 2.42
C ALA A 182 -2.33 5.74 3.43
N ASN A 183 -2.71 4.58 3.96
CA ASN A 183 -3.72 4.44 5.01
C ASN A 183 -3.14 4.34 6.43
N GLY A 184 -1.84 4.63 6.60
CA GLY A 184 -1.19 4.77 7.89
C GLY A 184 -0.88 3.46 8.62
N CYS A 185 -0.84 2.33 7.90
CA CYS A 185 -0.52 1.01 8.47
C CYS A 185 0.89 0.50 8.12
N PHE A 186 1.77 1.42 7.72
CA PHE A 186 3.23 1.33 7.79
C PHE A 186 3.77 2.72 8.12
N GLY A 187 4.65 2.79 9.10
CA GLY A 187 5.38 4.01 9.48
C GLY A 187 6.75 4.11 8.81
N SER A 188 7.44 5.21 9.03
CA SER A 188 8.81 5.40 8.51
C SER A 188 9.80 4.33 9.00
N GLU A 189 9.56 3.75 10.16
CA GLU A 189 10.33 2.65 10.75
C GLU A 189 10.19 1.33 10.00
N ASP A 190 9.09 1.16 9.27
CA ASP A 190 8.82 -0.04 8.46
C ASP A 190 9.49 0.01 7.09
N ARG A 191 10.03 1.18 6.69
CA ARG A 191 10.68 1.36 5.40
C ARG A 191 11.99 0.59 5.33
N PRO A 192 12.15 -0.36 4.39
CA PRO A 192 13.45 -0.97 4.14
C PRO A 192 14.45 0.04 3.60
N LYS A 193 15.73 -0.14 3.92
CA LYS A 193 16.82 0.63 3.34
C LYS A 193 17.36 -0.05 2.09
N GLY A 194 17.77 0.77 1.13
CA GLY A 194 18.36 0.25 -0.11
C GLY A 194 17.33 -0.44 -1.03
N GLY A 195 17.80 -1.38 -1.83
CA GLY A 195 16.99 -2.11 -2.79
C GLY A 195 16.80 -1.39 -4.12
N HIS A 196 15.78 -1.83 -4.87
CA HIS A 196 15.41 -1.31 -6.18
C HIS A 196 13.88 -1.18 -6.31
N TYR A 197 13.39 -0.24 -7.10
CA TYR A 197 11.93 -0.06 -7.28
C TYR A 197 11.21 -1.28 -7.88
N LEU A 198 11.95 -2.28 -8.38
CA LEU A 198 11.40 -3.57 -8.84
C LEU A 198 11.40 -4.66 -7.77
N ASP A 199 11.78 -4.37 -6.54
CA ASP A 199 11.84 -5.38 -5.46
C ASP A 199 10.47 -5.67 -4.80
N GLY A 200 9.41 -5.00 -5.25
CA GLY A 200 8.06 -5.22 -4.76
C GLY A 200 7.84 -4.81 -3.30
N TYR A 201 6.71 -5.23 -2.72
CA TYR A 201 6.34 -5.00 -1.33
C TYR A 201 6.70 -3.59 -0.81
N ARG A 202 7.23 -3.49 0.41
CA ARG A 202 7.58 -2.22 1.05
C ARG A 202 8.61 -1.38 0.31
N ILE A 203 9.57 -1.99 -0.40
CA ILE A 203 10.59 -1.22 -1.13
C ILE A 203 9.91 -0.39 -2.23
N THR A 204 9.14 -1.04 -3.08
CA THR A 204 8.35 -0.36 -4.12
C THR A 204 7.24 0.50 -3.49
N GLY A 205 6.52 -0.02 -2.50
CA GLY A 205 5.38 0.65 -1.86
C GLY A 205 5.73 2.00 -1.24
N PHE A 206 6.83 2.10 -0.50
CA PHE A 206 7.29 3.36 0.08
C PHE A 206 7.74 4.36 -0.99
N PHE A 207 8.33 3.91 -2.08
CA PHE A 207 8.69 4.76 -3.21
C PHE A 207 7.44 5.33 -3.90
N LEU A 208 6.45 4.49 -4.21
CA LEU A 208 5.18 4.95 -4.80
C LEU A 208 4.44 5.93 -3.88
N PHE A 209 4.44 5.68 -2.58
CA PHE A 209 3.87 6.60 -1.61
C PHE A 209 4.64 7.92 -1.53
N TRP A 210 5.99 7.89 -1.58
CA TRP A 210 6.81 9.10 -1.62
C TRP A 210 6.50 9.94 -2.87
N LEU A 211 6.33 9.32 -4.03
CA LEU A 211 5.89 10.02 -5.25
C LEU A 211 4.53 10.69 -5.06
N ASN A 212 3.59 9.99 -4.43
CA ASN A 212 2.28 10.54 -4.12
C ASN A 212 2.36 11.75 -3.17
N GLU A 213 3.29 11.75 -2.23
CA GLU A 213 3.43 12.83 -1.27
C GLU A 213 4.25 14.02 -1.79
N THR A 214 5.19 13.79 -2.70
CA THR A 214 6.19 14.82 -3.08
C THR A 214 6.07 15.30 -4.51
N LYS A 215 5.56 14.48 -5.43
CA LYS A 215 5.51 14.79 -6.86
C LYS A 215 4.10 15.05 -7.37
N ASP A 216 3.15 14.17 -7.03
CA ASP A 216 1.78 14.28 -7.48
C ASP A 216 0.84 13.61 -6.48
N LYS A 217 -0.02 14.37 -5.80
CA LYS A 217 -0.97 13.88 -4.78
C LYS A 217 -2.00 12.86 -5.31
N GLU A 218 -2.05 12.67 -6.61
CA GLU A 218 -2.91 11.70 -7.28
C GLU A 218 -2.10 10.55 -7.90
N PHE A 219 -0.79 10.46 -7.60
CA PHE A 219 0.11 9.52 -8.25
C PHE A 219 -0.38 8.07 -8.11
N ILE A 220 -0.76 7.61 -6.92
CA ILE A 220 -1.24 6.22 -6.71
C ILE A 220 -2.42 5.90 -7.64
N ARG A 221 -3.38 6.81 -7.79
CA ARG A 221 -4.54 6.63 -8.68
C ARG A 221 -4.14 6.59 -10.15
N LYS A 222 -3.28 7.52 -10.57
CA LYS A 222 -2.75 7.58 -11.94
C LYS A 222 -1.92 6.34 -12.26
N PHE A 223 -1.11 5.87 -11.31
CA PHE A 223 -0.29 4.69 -11.48
C PHE A 223 -1.13 3.41 -11.54
N ASN A 224 -2.17 3.29 -10.70
CA ASN A 224 -3.16 2.22 -10.83
C ASN A 224 -3.83 2.25 -12.22
N ARG A 225 -4.24 3.43 -12.68
CA ARG A 225 -4.89 3.62 -13.98
C ARG A 225 -3.97 3.30 -15.16
N SER A 226 -2.67 3.58 -15.05
CA SER A 226 -1.70 3.29 -16.11
C SER A 226 -1.65 1.81 -16.49
N ALA A 227 -2.04 0.90 -15.58
CA ALA A 227 -2.07 -0.54 -15.82
C ALA A 227 -2.92 -0.91 -17.06
N ILE A 228 -3.94 -0.11 -17.40
CA ILE A 228 -4.80 -0.34 -18.56
C ILE A 228 -4.65 0.73 -19.64
N ASP A 229 -4.09 1.90 -19.34
CA ASP A 229 -3.89 2.97 -20.31
C ASP A 229 -2.58 2.82 -21.10
N VAL A 230 -1.58 2.10 -20.54
CA VAL A 230 -0.27 1.85 -21.14
C VAL A 230 -0.18 0.37 -21.52
N VAL A 231 -0.02 0.08 -22.84
CA VAL A 231 0.05 -1.32 -23.34
C VAL A 231 1.06 -1.43 -24.48
N PRO A 232 2.10 -2.28 -24.39
CA PRO A 232 2.47 -3.07 -23.22
C PRO A 232 2.91 -2.20 -22.04
N TRP A 233 2.61 -2.63 -20.82
CA TRP A 233 2.95 -1.88 -19.64
C TRP A 233 4.41 -2.05 -19.22
N SER A 234 5.03 -0.97 -18.81
CA SER A 234 6.31 -0.97 -18.07
C SER A 234 6.30 0.16 -17.03
N PHE A 235 7.15 0.06 -16.02
CA PHE A 235 7.35 1.17 -15.07
C PHE A 235 7.79 2.44 -15.79
N GLU A 236 8.72 2.33 -16.74
CA GLU A 236 9.23 3.46 -17.53
C GLU A 236 8.11 4.14 -18.31
N ASP A 237 7.32 3.38 -19.08
CA ASP A 237 6.24 3.93 -19.89
C ASP A 237 5.10 4.48 -19.04
N ALA A 238 4.81 3.87 -17.89
CA ALA A 238 3.83 4.39 -16.94
C ALA A 238 4.26 5.74 -16.34
N PHE A 239 5.53 5.90 -15.99
CA PHE A 239 6.07 7.17 -15.50
C PHE A 239 6.06 8.25 -16.58
N LYS A 240 6.45 7.88 -17.79
CA LYS A 240 6.37 8.76 -18.96
C LYS A 240 4.92 9.19 -19.26
N HIS A 241 3.97 8.27 -19.15
CA HIS A 241 2.54 8.56 -19.29
C HIS A 241 2.03 9.55 -18.24
N ILE A 242 2.50 9.42 -16.98
CA ILE A 242 2.03 10.25 -15.86
C ILE A 242 2.72 11.62 -15.82
N PHE A 243 4.03 11.69 -16.05
CA PHE A 243 4.85 12.88 -15.85
C PHE A 243 5.34 13.53 -17.16
N GLY A 244 5.19 12.86 -18.31
CA GLY A 244 5.73 13.31 -19.60
C GLY A 244 7.18 12.92 -19.82
N ASP A 245 7.82 13.52 -20.83
CA ASP A 245 9.16 13.18 -21.32
C ASP A 245 10.32 13.90 -20.60
N ASP A 246 10.05 14.69 -19.56
CA ASP A 246 11.10 15.40 -18.82
C ASP A 246 12.01 14.40 -18.08
N GLU A 247 13.30 14.39 -18.39
CA GLU A 247 14.30 13.45 -17.86
C GLU A 247 14.32 13.38 -16.32
N LYS A 248 14.04 14.49 -15.64
CA LYS A 248 14.01 14.52 -14.17
C LYS A 248 12.83 13.74 -13.55
N TYR A 249 11.83 13.39 -14.34
CA TYR A 249 10.67 12.61 -13.92
C TYR A 249 10.70 11.17 -14.45
N GLN A 250 11.78 10.75 -15.11
CA GLN A 250 11.96 9.34 -15.43
C GLN A 250 12.22 8.52 -14.15
N ILE A 251 11.81 7.27 -14.17
CA ILE A 251 11.79 6.45 -12.95
C ILE A 251 13.15 6.34 -12.26
N ASP A 252 14.22 6.17 -13.02
CA ASP A 252 15.57 6.03 -12.44
C ASP A 252 16.02 7.33 -11.75
N ALA A 253 15.73 8.49 -12.36
CA ALA A 253 16.03 9.79 -11.76
C ALA A 253 15.23 10.04 -10.47
N LEU A 254 13.94 9.66 -10.46
CA LEU A 254 13.09 9.78 -9.28
C LEU A 254 13.48 8.76 -8.20
N TRP A 255 13.90 7.55 -8.58
CA TRP A 255 14.42 6.57 -7.64
C TRP A 255 15.72 7.06 -6.99
N ASP A 256 16.64 7.63 -7.76
CA ASP A 256 17.86 8.23 -7.23
C ASP A 256 17.57 9.38 -6.27
N GLU A 257 16.65 10.27 -6.63
CA GLU A 257 16.19 11.35 -5.76
C GLU A 257 15.62 10.81 -4.44
N TYR A 258 14.74 9.81 -4.52
CA TYR A 258 14.18 9.14 -3.36
C TYR A 258 15.25 8.54 -2.46
N MET A 259 16.20 7.80 -3.03
CA MET A 259 17.28 7.15 -2.28
C MET A 259 18.19 8.17 -1.58
N ILE A 260 18.48 9.30 -2.23
CA ILE A 260 19.27 10.39 -1.66
C ILE A 260 18.48 11.06 -0.52
N GLU A 261 17.20 11.36 -0.73
CA GLU A 261 16.35 12.01 0.26
C GLU A 261 16.17 11.15 1.51
N MET A 262 16.02 9.83 1.31
CA MET A 262 15.92 8.87 2.42
C MET A 262 17.26 8.57 3.11
N GLY A 263 18.38 9.06 2.59
CA GLY A 263 19.72 8.85 3.15
C GLY A 263 20.30 7.46 2.87
N ASP A 264 19.79 6.77 1.88
CA ASP A 264 20.26 5.44 1.44
C ASP A 264 21.34 5.53 0.35
N ARG A 265 21.53 6.72 -0.23
CA ARG A 265 22.56 7.03 -1.23
C ARG A 265 23.16 8.40 -0.96
N GLU A 266 24.47 8.56 -1.23
CA GLU A 266 25.16 9.86 -1.14
C GLU A 266 24.74 10.77 -2.31
N THR A 267 24.69 12.07 -2.03
CA THR A 267 24.49 13.07 -3.10
C THR A 267 25.73 13.09 -4.00
N PRO A 268 25.60 12.99 -5.32
CA PRO A 268 26.73 13.18 -6.24
C PRO A 268 27.44 14.52 -5.97
N GLU A 269 28.79 14.51 -5.99
CA GLU A 269 29.62 15.72 -5.78
C GLU A 269 29.47 16.71 -6.95
#